data_1fe6cadc3aedad226d2a94c9e42ebb0d
#
_entry.id   1fe6cadc3aedad226d2a94c9e42ebb0d
#
_cell.length_a   1.000
_cell.length_b   1.000
_cell.length_c   1.000
_cell.angle_alpha   90.00
_cell.angle_beta   90.00
_cell.angle_gamma   90.00
#
_symmetry.space_group_name_H-M   'P 1'
#
loop_
_entity.id
_entity.type
_entity.pdbx_description
1 polymer ?
#
loop_
_entity_poly.entity_id
_entity_poly.type
_entity_poly.pdbx_seq_one_letter_code
_entity_poly.pdbx_strand_id
1 'polypeptide(L)'
;GLILIDTGLCPETLYLLIDRIWRSGHDPKDIKKIFLTHWHGDHSSCARYLHEMTGAEIWLSKEDEVEHQRSLHDEEFQKHIPPMEIPDYTVTNFYDDDKPIVMGNMIIRTKLCPGHTPGVTSFFFEDTDEKTGKTYRCALHGGLGVGQMSKEGVIKTGTDPELPHRFIKD
;
A
#
# COMPACT_ATOMS: atom_id res chain seq x y z
N GLY A 1 10.04 -16.18 -5.13
CA GLY A 1 10.07 -14.90 -4.43
C GLY A 1 8.71 -14.61 -3.82
N LEU A 2 8.66 -13.62 -2.92
CA LEU A 2 7.45 -13.20 -2.23
C LEU A 2 7.03 -11.80 -2.68
N ILE A 3 5.73 -11.56 -2.66
CA ILE A 3 5.12 -10.24 -2.72
C ILE A 3 4.54 -9.95 -1.35
N LEU A 4 4.87 -8.81 -0.78
CA LEU A 4 4.27 -8.32 0.45
C LEU A 4 3.29 -7.19 0.10
N ILE A 5 2.07 -7.25 0.61
CA ILE A 5 1.09 -6.17 0.50
C ILE A 5 0.98 -5.50 1.85
N ASP A 6 1.30 -4.21 1.88
CA ASP A 6 1.46 -3.36 3.05
C ASP A 6 2.55 -3.84 4.04
N THR A 7 3.02 -2.93 4.85
CA THR A 7 4.15 -3.18 5.76
C THR A 7 3.84 -2.89 7.22
N GLY A 8 2.71 -2.26 7.48
CA GLY A 8 2.29 -1.88 8.83
C GLY A 8 3.09 -0.73 9.44
N LEU A 9 2.80 -0.45 10.70
CA LEU A 9 3.42 0.63 11.46
C LEU A 9 4.75 0.17 12.08
N CYS A 10 5.82 0.90 11.82
CA CYS A 10 7.14 0.65 12.37
C CYS A 10 7.31 1.30 13.78
N PRO A 11 8.11 0.69 14.69
CA PRO A 11 8.90 -0.53 14.50
C PRO A 11 8.16 -1.83 14.81
N GLU A 12 7.00 -1.79 15.47
CA GLU A 12 6.33 -2.94 16.04
C GLU A 12 5.98 -4.01 15.00
N THR A 13 5.47 -3.58 13.85
CA THR A 13 5.02 -4.50 12.80
C THR A 13 6.20 -5.17 12.09
N LEU A 14 7.36 -4.52 11.98
CA LEU A 14 8.52 -5.08 11.27
C LEU A 14 8.94 -6.44 11.83
N TYR A 15 9.08 -6.54 13.15
CA TYR A 15 9.47 -7.79 13.80
C TYR A 15 8.41 -8.87 13.65
N LEU A 16 7.13 -8.49 13.73
CA LEU A 16 6.03 -9.42 13.54
C LEU A 16 5.98 -9.95 12.09
N LEU A 17 6.19 -9.11 11.10
CA LEU A 17 6.25 -9.53 9.70
C LEU A 17 7.37 -10.52 9.47
N ILE A 18 8.59 -10.22 9.94
CA ILE A 18 9.75 -11.11 9.83
C ILE A 18 9.45 -12.45 10.49
N ASP A 19 8.96 -12.46 11.74
CA ASP A 19 8.62 -13.70 12.46
C ASP A 19 7.56 -14.50 11.72
N ARG A 20 6.50 -13.86 11.20
CA ARG A 20 5.42 -14.55 10.48
C ARG A 20 5.88 -15.15 9.16
N ILE A 21 6.74 -14.45 8.41
CA ILE A 21 7.32 -14.97 7.18
C ILE A 21 8.18 -16.21 7.48
N TRP A 22 9.05 -16.15 8.50
CA TRP A 22 9.83 -17.29 8.95
C TRP A 22 8.95 -18.49 9.35
N ARG A 23 7.91 -18.25 10.15
CA ARG A 23 6.98 -19.31 10.57
C ARG A 23 6.16 -19.89 9.43
N SER A 24 5.99 -19.16 8.35
CA SER A 24 5.34 -19.69 7.13
C SER A 24 6.28 -20.53 6.26
N GLY A 25 7.55 -20.69 6.66
CA GLY A 25 8.54 -21.49 5.95
C GLY A 25 9.28 -20.74 4.83
N HIS A 26 9.21 -19.40 4.83
CA HIS A 26 9.87 -18.55 3.83
C HIS A 26 10.97 -17.71 4.46
N ASP A 27 11.96 -17.31 3.67
CA ASP A 27 12.97 -16.32 4.09
C ASP A 27 12.43 -14.91 3.79
N PRO A 28 12.44 -13.97 4.76
CA PRO A 28 12.11 -12.57 4.49
C PRO A 28 12.92 -11.95 3.33
N LYS A 29 14.14 -12.42 3.08
CA LYS A 29 14.97 -12.00 1.92
C LYS A 29 14.39 -12.42 0.57
N ASP A 30 13.41 -13.30 0.56
CA ASP A 30 12.68 -13.67 -0.65
C ASP A 30 11.63 -12.65 -1.08
N ILE A 31 11.36 -11.61 -0.29
CA ILE A 31 10.51 -10.49 -0.70
C ILE A 31 11.18 -9.79 -1.87
N LYS A 32 10.49 -9.72 -3.01
CA LYS A 32 10.96 -9.08 -4.24
C LYS A 32 10.16 -7.82 -4.57
N LYS A 33 8.92 -7.76 -4.10
CA LYS A 33 8.03 -6.62 -4.31
C LYS A 33 7.25 -6.32 -3.04
N ILE A 34 7.17 -5.04 -2.72
CA ILE A 34 6.34 -4.48 -1.66
C ILE A 34 5.28 -3.63 -2.35
N PHE A 35 4.03 -4.03 -2.25
CA PHE A 35 2.89 -3.32 -2.78
C PHE A 35 2.23 -2.54 -1.66
N LEU A 36 2.23 -1.21 -1.76
CA LEU A 36 1.53 -0.36 -0.81
C LEU A 36 0.15 -0.04 -1.34
N THR A 37 -0.87 -0.35 -0.56
CA THR A 37 -2.26 -0.03 -0.90
C THR A 37 -2.48 1.46 -0.97
N HIS A 38 -1.82 2.21 -0.07
CA HIS A 38 -1.81 3.66 0.01
C HIS A 38 -0.65 4.16 0.90
N TRP A 39 -0.42 5.46 0.93
CA TRP A 39 0.76 6.07 1.55
C TRP A 39 0.77 6.13 3.08
N HIS A 40 -0.37 5.98 3.78
CA HIS A 40 -0.46 6.14 5.23
C HIS A 40 0.55 5.26 6.00
N GLY A 41 1.07 5.80 7.10
CA GLY A 41 2.15 5.19 7.86
C GLY A 41 1.83 3.82 8.45
N ASP A 42 0.60 3.56 8.83
CA ASP A 42 0.15 2.26 9.33
C ASP A 42 0.11 1.17 8.24
N HIS A 43 0.28 1.54 6.98
CA HIS A 43 0.43 0.65 5.84
C HIS A 43 1.86 0.61 5.28
N SER A 44 2.60 1.71 5.37
CA SER A 44 3.82 1.91 4.59
C SER A 44 5.10 2.12 5.39
N SER A 45 5.04 2.38 6.72
CA SER A 45 6.22 2.87 7.44
C SER A 45 7.36 1.87 7.59
N CYS A 46 7.14 0.55 7.45
CA CYS A 46 8.24 -0.41 7.41
C CYS A 46 8.83 -0.64 5.99
N ALA A 47 8.31 0.01 4.95
CA ALA A 47 8.72 -0.24 3.57
C ALA A 47 10.22 0.03 3.34
N ARG A 48 10.75 1.14 3.87
CA ARG A 48 12.18 1.45 3.77
C ARG A 48 13.05 0.35 4.36
N TYR A 49 12.77 -0.08 5.59
CA TYR A 49 13.59 -1.09 6.26
C TYR A 49 13.56 -2.44 5.54
N LEU A 50 12.40 -2.82 5.03
CA LEU A 50 12.25 -4.03 4.23
C LEU A 50 13.00 -3.92 2.90
N HIS A 51 12.92 -2.77 2.23
CA HIS A 51 13.69 -2.51 1.02
C HIS A 51 15.20 -2.60 1.27
N GLU A 52 15.72 -1.93 2.31
CA GLU A 52 17.13 -1.97 2.68
C GLU A 52 17.62 -3.39 3.00
N MET A 53 16.77 -4.20 3.64
CA MET A 53 17.10 -5.59 4.00
C MET A 53 17.07 -6.55 2.81
N THR A 54 16.18 -6.33 1.84
CA THR A 54 15.84 -7.33 0.81
C THR A 54 16.17 -6.91 -0.61
N GLY A 55 16.30 -5.61 -0.86
CA GLY A 55 16.35 -5.02 -2.21
C GLY A 55 14.99 -5.07 -2.95
N ALA A 56 13.89 -5.33 -2.25
CA ALA A 56 12.57 -5.41 -2.86
C ALA A 56 12.12 -4.07 -3.46
N GLU A 57 11.48 -4.12 -4.61
CA GLU A 57 10.86 -2.94 -5.22
C GLU A 57 9.70 -2.44 -4.35
N ILE A 58 9.59 -1.11 -4.19
CA ILE A 58 8.45 -0.46 -3.53
C ILE A 58 7.53 0.11 -4.59
N TRP A 59 6.27 -0.32 -4.57
CA TRP A 59 5.22 0.06 -5.51
C TRP A 59 4.14 0.87 -4.82
N LEU A 60 3.73 1.98 -5.45
CA LEU A 60 2.65 2.85 -4.98
C LEU A 60 1.92 3.43 -6.20
N SER A 61 0.72 4.00 -6.01
CA SER A 61 0.10 4.81 -7.06
C SER A 61 0.80 6.17 -7.20
N LYS A 62 0.70 6.78 -8.38
CA LYS A 62 1.25 8.12 -8.60
C LYS A 62 0.54 9.18 -7.77
N GLU A 63 -0.75 9.01 -7.59
CA GLU A 63 -1.61 9.90 -6.83
C GLU A 63 -1.19 9.93 -5.36
N ASP A 64 -0.90 8.78 -4.79
CA ASP A 64 -0.47 8.69 -3.39
C ASP A 64 1.01 9.03 -3.20
N GLU A 65 1.85 8.89 -4.21
CA GLU A 65 3.21 9.42 -4.14
C GLU A 65 3.22 10.96 -3.99
N VAL A 66 2.27 11.66 -4.60
CA VAL A 66 2.13 13.11 -4.38
C VAL A 66 1.83 13.41 -2.91
N GLU A 67 0.91 12.68 -2.29
CA GLU A 67 0.57 12.89 -0.87
C GLU A 67 1.71 12.43 0.06
N HIS A 68 2.41 11.36 -0.29
CA HIS A 68 3.60 10.90 0.42
C HIS A 68 4.70 11.99 0.41
N GLN A 69 5.00 12.57 -0.74
CA GLN A 69 5.99 13.66 -0.84
C GLN A 69 5.54 14.91 -0.07
N ARG A 70 4.24 15.24 -0.07
CA ARG A 70 3.71 16.30 0.79
C ARG A 70 3.92 16.01 2.27
N SER A 71 3.73 14.76 2.70
CA SER A 71 3.96 14.37 4.09
C SER A 71 5.40 14.56 4.53
N LEU A 72 6.36 14.48 3.61
CA LEU A 72 7.78 14.66 3.88
C LEU A 72 8.25 16.13 3.85
N HIS A 73 7.60 16.98 3.03
CA HIS A 73 8.15 18.29 2.69
C HIS A 73 7.22 19.47 2.93
N ASP A 74 5.94 19.27 3.22
CA ASP A 74 4.96 20.33 3.47
C ASP A 74 4.69 20.46 4.98
N GLU A 75 5.27 21.48 5.62
CA GLU A 75 5.14 21.73 7.07
C GLU A 75 3.68 21.94 7.51
N GLU A 76 2.85 22.57 6.67
CA GLU A 76 1.42 22.76 7.00
C GLU A 76 0.68 21.42 6.97
N PHE A 77 0.95 20.59 5.98
CA PHE A 77 0.39 19.25 5.89
C PHE A 77 0.82 18.38 7.07
N GLN A 78 2.08 18.43 7.46
CA GLN A 78 2.64 17.68 8.60
C GLN A 78 1.97 18.00 9.94
N LYS A 79 1.42 19.19 10.14
CA LYS A 79 0.69 19.54 11.38
C LYS A 79 -0.57 18.71 11.60
N HIS A 80 -1.08 18.09 10.54
CA HIS A 80 -2.29 17.28 10.55
C HIS A 80 -2.03 15.78 10.61
N ILE A 81 -0.75 15.37 10.57
CA ILE A 81 -0.32 13.96 10.56
C ILE A 81 0.47 13.70 11.83
N PRO A 82 0.19 12.60 12.58
CA PRO A 82 1.06 12.20 13.67
C PRO A 82 2.50 11.99 13.18
N PRO A 83 3.53 12.57 13.83
CA PRO A 83 4.91 12.49 13.35
C PRO A 83 5.44 11.06 13.16
N MET A 84 4.95 10.11 13.95
CA MET A 84 5.31 8.69 13.85
C MET A 84 4.70 7.99 12.62
N GLU A 85 3.75 8.63 11.97
CA GLU A 85 3.05 8.09 10.80
C GLU A 85 3.57 8.66 9.46
N ILE A 86 4.62 9.50 9.50
CA ILE A 86 5.24 10.02 8.29
C ILE A 86 6.30 9.01 7.81
N PRO A 87 6.01 8.21 6.78
CA PRO A 87 6.94 7.18 6.32
C PRO A 87 7.98 7.78 5.36
N ASP A 88 9.25 7.50 5.61
CA ASP A 88 10.37 7.91 4.76
C ASP A 88 10.87 6.71 3.94
N TYR A 89 10.34 6.54 2.72
CA TYR A 89 10.76 5.52 1.76
C TYR A 89 10.85 6.11 0.35
N THR A 90 11.45 5.38 -0.57
CA THR A 90 11.52 5.78 -1.98
C THR A 90 10.71 4.82 -2.83
N VAL A 91 9.68 5.34 -3.51
CA VAL A 91 8.91 4.55 -4.47
C VAL A 91 9.80 4.22 -5.68
N THR A 92 9.87 2.95 -6.03
CA THR A 92 10.67 2.48 -7.17
C THR A 92 9.83 2.26 -8.42
N ASN A 93 8.54 1.96 -8.25
CA ASN A 93 7.63 1.64 -9.34
C ASN A 93 6.22 2.18 -9.07
N PHE A 94 5.49 2.45 -10.15
CA PHE A 94 4.11 2.90 -10.07
C PHE A 94 3.15 1.86 -10.65
N TYR A 95 1.94 1.78 -10.05
CA TYR A 95 0.85 0.99 -10.62
C TYR A 95 0.34 1.60 -11.93
N ASP A 96 -0.16 0.72 -12.79
CA ASP A 96 -0.82 1.06 -14.05
C ASP A 96 -1.96 0.05 -14.22
N ASP A 97 -3.22 0.51 -14.13
CA ASP A 97 -4.41 -0.36 -14.17
C ASP A 97 -4.52 -1.18 -15.46
N ASP A 98 -3.91 -0.68 -16.55
CA ASP A 98 -3.90 -1.35 -17.85
C ASP A 98 -2.76 -2.38 -17.99
N LYS A 99 -1.82 -2.41 -17.02
CA LYS A 99 -0.63 -3.28 -17.09
C LYS A 99 -0.54 -4.18 -15.88
N PRO A 100 -0.87 -5.47 -16.01
CA PRO A 100 -0.71 -6.42 -14.93
C PRO A 100 0.77 -6.58 -14.54
N ILE A 101 1.00 -6.77 -13.25
CA ILE A 101 2.31 -7.05 -12.69
C ILE A 101 2.48 -8.57 -12.65
N VAL A 102 3.57 -9.06 -13.25
CA VAL A 102 3.85 -10.50 -13.32
C VAL A 102 5.05 -10.82 -12.43
N MET A 103 4.91 -11.85 -11.59
CA MET A 103 6.01 -12.44 -10.84
C MET A 103 5.87 -13.96 -10.80
N GLY A 104 6.74 -14.67 -11.53
CA GLY A 104 6.63 -16.11 -11.70
C GLY A 104 5.33 -16.48 -12.43
N ASN A 105 4.51 -17.32 -11.79
CA ASN A 105 3.18 -17.70 -12.29
C ASN A 105 2.05 -16.78 -11.81
N MET A 106 2.34 -15.82 -10.95
CA MET A 106 1.33 -14.89 -10.43
C MET A 106 1.15 -13.68 -11.34
N ILE A 107 -0.08 -13.37 -11.65
CA ILE A 107 -0.49 -12.18 -12.41
C ILE A 107 -1.38 -11.34 -11.51
N ILE A 108 -0.93 -10.14 -11.18
CA ILE A 108 -1.65 -9.22 -10.31
C ILE A 108 -2.11 -8.03 -11.14
N ARG A 109 -3.40 -7.75 -11.07
CA ARG A 109 -4.02 -6.56 -11.65
C ARG A 109 -4.30 -5.56 -10.55
N THR A 110 -4.10 -4.31 -10.84
CA THR A 110 -4.41 -3.20 -9.94
C THR A 110 -5.66 -2.47 -10.39
N LYS A 111 -6.29 -1.80 -9.47
CA LYS A 111 -7.35 -0.83 -9.74
C LYS A 111 -7.22 0.33 -8.78
N LEU A 112 -7.10 1.52 -9.32
CA LEU A 112 -7.16 2.77 -8.57
C LEU A 112 -8.60 2.96 -8.05
N CYS A 113 -8.74 3.12 -6.74
CA CYS A 113 -10.04 3.25 -6.04
C CYS A 113 -9.97 4.46 -5.09
N PRO A 114 -9.94 5.70 -5.61
CA PRO A 114 -9.76 6.89 -4.79
C PRO A 114 -10.89 7.06 -3.78
N GLY A 115 -10.54 7.47 -2.55
CA GLY A 115 -11.52 7.67 -1.47
C GLY A 115 -10.85 7.88 -0.13
N HIS A 116 -10.32 6.83 0.47
CA HIS A 116 -9.57 6.94 1.72
C HIS A 116 -8.31 7.79 1.55
N THR A 117 -7.61 7.60 0.43
CA THR A 117 -6.61 8.53 -0.13
C THR A 117 -6.90 8.73 -1.63
N PRO A 118 -6.27 9.72 -2.29
CA PRO A 118 -6.41 9.87 -3.74
C PRO A 118 -5.92 8.67 -4.54
N GLY A 119 -4.98 7.91 -4.00
CA GLY A 119 -4.30 6.83 -4.68
C GLY A 119 -4.52 5.44 -4.13
N VAL A 120 -5.54 5.22 -3.28
CA VAL A 120 -5.88 3.86 -2.82
C VAL A 120 -5.96 2.91 -3.99
N THR A 121 -5.22 1.80 -3.89
CA THR A 121 -5.16 0.79 -4.93
C THR A 121 -5.67 -0.54 -4.41
N SER A 122 -6.55 -1.18 -5.17
CA SER A 122 -7.02 -2.54 -4.94
C SER A 122 -6.28 -3.53 -5.83
N PHE A 123 -6.08 -4.75 -5.33
CA PHE A 123 -5.35 -5.81 -6.02
C PHE A 123 -6.25 -6.99 -6.32
N PHE A 124 -6.09 -7.57 -7.52
CA PHE A 124 -6.84 -8.73 -7.99
C PHE A 124 -5.87 -9.77 -8.56
N PHE A 125 -5.99 -11.00 -8.11
CA PHE A 125 -5.16 -12.12 -8.58
C PHE A 125 -5.91 -13.44 -8.45
N GLU A 126 -5.38 -14.46 -9.08
CA GLU A 126 -5.86 -15.84 -8.94
C GLU A 126 -4.81 -16.67 -8.22
N ASP A 127 -5.25 -17.52 -7.34
CA ASP A 127 -4.44 -18.51 -6.63
C ASP A 127 -5.02 -19.91 -6.80
N THR A 128 -4.17 -20.88 -7.08
CA THR A 128 -4.57 -22.26 -7.26
C THR A 128 -4.02 -23.11 -6.14
N ASP A 129 -4.92 -23.72 -5.36
CA ASP A 129 -4.56 -24.69 -4.34
C ASP A 129 -3.96 -25.94 -5.02
N GLU A 130 -2.66 -26.15 -4.81
CA GLU A 130 -1.91 -27.25 -5.41
C GLU A 130 -2.44 -28.64 -5.01
N LYS A 131 -3.08 -28.77 -3.84
CA LYS A 131 -3.58 -30.05 -3.34
C LYS A 131 -4.91 -30.44 -3.99
N THR A 132 -5.76 -29.46 -4.23
CA THR A 132 -7.11 -29.69 -4.75
C THR A 132 -7.26 -29.35 -6.23
N GLY A 133 -6.31 -28.59 -6.80
CA GLY A 133 -6.39 -28.05 -8.15
C GLY A 133 -7.43 -26.93 -8.31
N LYS A 134 -8.04 -26.47 -7.20
CA LYS A 134 -9.08 -25.45 -7.25
C LYS A 134 -8.47 -24.06 -7.33
N THR A 135 -8.90 -23.28 -8.32
CA THR A 135 -8.51 -21.88 -8.47
C THR A 135 -9.49 -20.95 -7.76
N TYR A 136 -8.95 -20.03 -6.98
CA TYR A 136 -9.67 -18.98 -6.28
C TYR A 136 -9.36 -17.64 -6.91
N ARG A 137 -10.38 -16.80 -7.10
CA ARG A 137 -10.20 -15.40 -7.41
C ARG A 137 -10.11 -14.61 -6.11
N CYS A 138 -9.01 -13.90 -5.94
CA CYS A 138 -8.69 -13.16 -4.74
C CYS A 138 -8.76 -11.66 -5.05
N ALA A 139 -9.27 -10.90 -4.10
CA ALA A 139 -9.25 -9.44 -4.15
C ALA A 139 -8.89 -8.89 -2.78
N LEU A 140 -8.10 -7.80 -2.77
CA LEU A 140 -7.77 -7.04 -1.58
C LEU A 140 -8.06 -5.57 -1.86
N HIS A 141 -8.93 -4.95 -1.06
CA HIS A 141 -9.21 -3.51 -1.13
C HIS A 141 -8.24 -2.74 -0.24
N GLY A 142 -7.70 -1.64 -0.75
CA GLY A 142 -6.62 -0.92 -0.10
C GLY A 142 -7.00 -0.05 1.10
N GLY A 143 -8.28 0.36 1.24
CA GLY A 143 -8.70 1.20 2.37
C GLY A 143 -10.16 1.62 2.26
N LEU A 144 -10.91 1.46 3.36
CA LEU A 144 -12.34 1.78 3.47
C LEU A 144 -12.62 2.93 4.46
N GLY A 145 -11.58 3.61 4.95
CA GLY A 145 -11.74 4.69 5.91
C GLY A 145 -12.51 5.87 5.33
N VAL A 146 -13.67 6.16 5.89
CA VAL A 146 -14.56 7.26 5.42
C VAL A 146 -14.42 8.55 6.24
N GLY A 147 -13.64 8.55 7.31
CA GLY A 147 -13.50 9.70 8.21
C GLY A 147 -12.95 10.96 7.52
N GLN A 148 -12.01 10.79 6.60
CA GLN A 148 -11.43 11.90 5.82
C GLN A 148 -12.37 12.41 4.71
N MET A 149 -13.42 11.66 4.37
CA MET A 149 -14.42 12.05 3.37
C MET A 149 -15.55 12.89 3.94
N SER A 150 -15.61 13.09 5.27
CA SER A 150 -16.51 14.04 5.87
C SER A 150 -16.08 15.47 5.55
N LYS A 151 -17.04 16.41 5.56
CA LYS A 151 -16.75 17.84 5.34
C LYS A 151 -15.68 18.35 6.31
N GLU A 152 -15.80 17.97 7.57
CA GLU A 152 -14.83 18.31 8.63
C GLU A 152 -13.46 17.66 8.38
N GLY A 153 -13.46 16.40 7.93
CA GLY A 153 -12.24 15.69 7.57
C GLY A 153 -11.51 16.35 6.42
N VAL A 154 -12.22 16.66 5.33
CA VAL A 154 -11.64 17.36 4.16
C VAL A 154 -11.04 18.71 4.55
N ILE A 155 -11.75 19.51 5.36
CA ILE A 155 -11.25 20.82 5.84
C ILE A 155 -10.01 20.62 6.73
N LYS A 156 -10.06 19.66 7.65
CA LYS A 156 -8.97 19.42 8.61
C LYS A 156 -7.68 18.93 7.93
N THR A 157 -7.79 18.07 6.96
CA THR A 157 -6.63 17.43 6.29
C THR A 157 -6.16 18.19 5.06
N GLY A 158 -6.93 19.19 4.59
CA GLY A 158 -6.65 19.87 3.32
C GLY A 158 -6.74 18.94 2.10
N THR A 159 -7.46 17.84 2.23
CA THR A 159 -7.69 16.87 1.14
C THR A 159 -8.56 17.49 0.05
N ASP A 160 -8.43 16.97 -1.18
CA ASP A 160 -9.25 17.39 -2.31
C ASP A 160 -10.76 17.26 -2.00
N PRO A 161 -11.56 18.34 -2.06
CA PRO A 161 -13.00 18.31 -1.78
C PRO A 161 -13.80 17.38 -2.69
N GLU A 162 -13.28 17.04 -3.88
CA GLU A 162 -13.93 16.12 -4.81
C GLU A 162 -13.65 14.63 -4.51
N LEU A 163 -12.76 14.34 -3.57
CA LEU A 163 -12.40 12.96 -3.22
C LEU A 163 -13.61 12.12 -2.80
N PRO A 164 -14.57 12.62 -1.94
CA PRO A 164 -15.77 11.88 -1.61
C PRO A 164 -16.64 11.53 -2.81
N HIS A 165 -16.70 12.42 -3.81
CA HIS A 165 -17.48 12.18 -5.04
C HIS A 165 -16.82 11.13 -5.93
N ARG A 166 -15.51 11.07 -5.97
CA ARG A 166 -14.77 10.02 -6.70
C ARG A 166 -14.97 8.66 -6.07
N PHE A 167 -14.91 8.57 -4.75
CA PHE A 167 -15.16 7.32 -4.01
C PHE A 167 -16.53 6.69 -4.26
N ILE A 168 -17.57 7.53 -4.49
CA ILE A 168 -18.94 7.03 -4.76
C ILE A 168 -19.10 6.55 -6.21
N LYS A 169 -18.27 7.04 -7.13
CA LYS A 169 -18.37 6.70 -8.57
C LYS A 169 -17.60 5.43 -8.95
N ASP A 170 -16.57 5.09 -8.20
CA ASP A 170 -15.69 3.94 -8.44
C ASP A 170 -16.11 2.70 -7.64
#